data_b7c554cc04e89b1ec82a220fb5fb404e
#
_entry.id   b7c554cc04e89b1ec82a220fb5fb404e
#
_cell.length_a   1.000
_cell.length_b   1.000
_cell.length_c   1.000
_cell.angle_alpha   90.00
_cell.angle_beta   90.00
_cell.angle_gamma   90.00
#
_symmetry.space_group_name_H-M   'P 1'
#
loop_
_entity.id
_entity.type
_entity.pdbx_description
1 polymer ?
#
loop_
_entity_poly.entity_id
_entity_poly.type
_entity_poly.pdbx_seq_one_letter_code
_entity_poly.pdbx_strand_id
1 'polypeptide(L)'
;SKTPSAAHWFGTDQLGRDIFSRVIVGTRISLFVGVAAVAFSLILGTIFGSIAGYFGGKIDTFIMRIMDIMLSIPSILLAVTLMAALGKGLDKAIIAIGVVSIPEYARIIRSSILSVKENDYIAAARVLGNSDGRIIFHHILPNVLSSIVVRATLGISTAILDTAALGFLGLGCLLYTSPSPR
;
A
#
# COMPACT_ATOMS: atom_id res chain seq x y z
N SER A 1 11.51 -11.27 33.50
CA SER A 1 11.36 -9.86 33.12
C SER A 1 11.96 -8.97 34.19
N LYS A 2 12.73 -7.97 33.81
CA LYS A 2 13.24 -6.96 34.72
C LYS A 2 12.45 -5.67 34.54
N THR A 3 12.20 -4.95 35.64
CA THR A 3 11.58 -3.63 35.62
C THR A 3 12.47 -2.60 34.88
N PRO A 4 11.91 -1.48 34.42
CA PRO A 4 12.68 -0.40 33.81
C PRO A 4 13.85 0.03 34.69
N SER A 5 15.03 0.23 34.05
CA SER A 5 16.28 0.64 34.71
C SER A 5 17.10 1.49 33.75
N ALA A 6 18.18 2.13 34.24
CA ALA A 6 19.08 2.93 33.41
C ALA A 6 19.73 2.11 32.27
N ALA A 7 19.89 0.80 32.44
CA ALA A 7 20.41 -0.12 31.41
C ALA A 7 19.32 -0.66 30.46
N HIS A 8 18.06 -0.66 30.89
CA HIS A 8 16.90 -1.16 30.12
C HIS A 8 15.70 -0.23 30.36
N TRP A 9 15.58 0.79 29.55
CA TRP A 9 14.60 1.88 29.72
C TRP A 9 13.14 1.39 29.80
N PHE A 10 12.78 0.38 29.04
CA PHE A 10 11.45 -0.26 29.09
C PHE A 10 11.48 -1.63 29.77
N GLY A 11 12.57 -1.96 30.48
CA GLY A 11 12.73 -3.26 31.08
C GLY A 11 13.06 -4.36 30.06
N THR A 12 12.96 -5.62 30.50
CA THR A 12 13.22 -6.80 29.67
C THR A 12 11.99 -7.69 29.56
N ASP A 13 11.85 -8.39 28.44
CA ASP A 13 10.82 -9.39 28.22
C ASP A 13 11.07 -10.65 29.09
N GLN A 14 10.20 -11.65 28.96
CA GLN A 14 10.32 -12.91 29.69
C GLN A 14 11.60 -13.69 29.34
N LEU A 15 12.21 -13.41 28.20
CA LEU A 15 13.45 -14.00 27.71
C LEU A 15 14.69 -13.15 28.01
N GLY A 16 14.54 -12.08 28.81
CA GLY A 16 15.65 -11.19 29.19
C GLY A 16 16.09 -10.20 28.10
N ARG A 17 15.34 -10.08 27.01
CA ARG A 17 15.67 -9.19 25.90
C ARG A 17 15.18 -7.78 26.17
N ASP A 18 15.96 -6.77 25.79
CA ASP A 18 15.63 -5.35 25.96
C ASP A 18 14.42 -4.94 25.10
N ILE A 19 13.35 -4.48 25.75
CA ILE A 19 12.10 -4.11 25.07
C ILE A 19 12.32 -2.87 24.20
N PHE A 20 13.10 -1.88 24.65
CA PHE A 20 13.34 -0.65 23.91
C PHE A 20 14.04 -0.92 22.58
N SER A 21 15.10 -1.70 22.58
CA SER A 21 15.81 -2.10 21.35
C SER A 21 14.91 -2.85 20.38
N ARG A 22 14.03 -3.71 20.88
CA ARG A 22 13.05 -4.45 20.06
C ARG A 22 12.01 -3.53 19.44
N VAL A 23 11.54 -2.53 20.16
CA VAL A 23 10.60 -1.54 19.62
C VAL A 23 11.25 -0.75 18.49
N ILE A 24 12.48 -0.30 18.65
CA ILE A 24 13.21 0.45 17.61
C ILE A 24 13.38 -0.39 16.34
N VAL A 25 13.85 -1.63 16.49
CA VAL A 25 14.03 -2.52 15.33
C VAL A 25 12.70 -2.87 14.67
N GLY A 26 11.67 -3.17 15.49
CA GLY A 26 10.32 -3.45 14.99
C GLY A 26 9.71 -2.28 14.23
N THR A 27 9.87 -1.06 14.73
CA THR A 27 9.40 0.17 14.07
C THR A 27 10.05 0.36 12.70
N ARG A 28 11.36 0.13 12.59
CA ARG A 28 12.08 0.24 11.32
C ARG A 28 11.55 -0.75 10.29
N ILE A 29 11.31 -1.99 10.68
CA ILE A 29 10.76 -3.02 9.79
C ILE A 29 9.33 -2.67 9.39
N SER A 30 8.48 -2.27 10.34
CA SER A 30 7.08 -1.90 10.06
C SER A 30 6.98 -0.69 9.12
N LEU A 31 7.83 0.33 9.30
CA LEU A 31 7.91 1.48 8.39
C LEU A 31 8.35 1.05 6.99
N PHE A 32 9.36 0.20 6.88
CA PHE A 32 9.82 -0.30 5.59
C PHE A 32 8.71 -1.07 4.85
N VAL A 33 8.02 -1.98 5.55
CA VAL A 33 6.91 -2.74 4.97
C VAL A 33 5.78 -1.82 4.57
N GLY A 34 5.39 -0.88 5.43
CA GLY A 34 4.32 0.07 5.14
C GLY A 34 4.62 0.93 3.90
N VAL A 35 5.81 1.51 3.83
CA VAL A 35 6.22 2.33 2.68
C VAL A 35 6.32 1.49 1.40
N ALA A 36 6.91 0.30 1.47
CA ALA A 36 7.07 -0.57 0.31
C ALA A 36 5.70 -1.08 -0.22
N ALA A 37 4.79 -1.48 0.68
CA ALA A 37 3.44 -1.91 0.30
C ALA A 37 2.63 -0.77 -0.33
N VAL A 38 2.70 0.44 0.24
CA VAL A 38 2.02 1.62 -0.31
C VAL A 38 2.62 2.01 -1.67
N ALA A 39 3.94 2.01 -1.81
CA ALA A 39 4.58 2.30 -3.10
C ALA A 39 4.14 1.30 -4.19
N PHE A 40 4.10 0.02 -3.86
CA PHE A 40 3.63 -1.03 -4.77
C PHE A 40 2.17 -0.82 -5.18
N SER A 41 1.27 -0.64 -4.21
CA SER A 41 -0.16 -0.40 -4.48
C SER A 41 -0.40 0.92 -5.23
N LEU A 42 0.37 1.94 -4.92
CA LEU A 42 0.27 3.24 -5.56
C LEU A 42 0.66 3.17 -7.05
N ILE A 43 1.76 2.48 -7.36
CA ILE A 43 2.20 2.29 -8.75
C ILE A 43 1.12 1.55 -9.54
N LEU A 44 0.66 0.40 -9.07
CA LEU A 44 -0.36 -0.39 -9.77
C LEU A 44 -1.72 0.30 -9.78
N GLY A 45 -2.11 0.93 -8.67
CA GLY A 45 -3.34 1.73 -8.59
C GLY A 45 -3.33 2.91 -9.54
N THR A 46 -2.17 3.59 -9.71
CA THR A 46 -2.01 4.67 -10.68
C THR A 46 -2.16 4.16 -12.11
N ILE A 47 -1.56 3.02 -12.44
CA ILE A 47 -1.69 2.43 -13.77
C ILE A 47 -3.16 2.09 -14.07
N PHE A 48 -3.80 1.30 -13.21
CA PHE A 48 -5.19 0.88 -13.43
C PHE A 48 -6.17 2.05 -13.36
N GLY A 49 -6.00 2.95 -12.41
CA GLY A 49 -6.84 4.14 -12.25
C GLY A 49 -6.72 5.10 -13.42
N SER A 50 -5.49 5.28 -13.95
CA SER A 50 -5.23 6.13 -15.12
C SER A 50 -5.85 5.56 -16.39
N ILE A 51 -5.69 4.27 -16.63
CA ILE A 51 -6.28 3.60 -17.79
C ILE A 51 -7.80 3.67 -17.72
N ALA A 52 -8.38 3.32 -16.58
CA ALA A 52 -9.83 3.36 -16.37
C ALA A 52 -10.40 4.78 -16.53
N GLY A 53 -9.81 5.77 -15.84
CA GLY A 53 -10.27 7.16 -15.87
C GLY A 53 -10.11 7.84 -17.22
N TYR A 54 -8.98 7.59 -17.91
CA TYR A 54 -8.69 8.25 -19.16
C TYR A 54 -9.49 7.67 -20.35
N PHE A 55 -9.45 6.36 -20.54
CA PHE A 55 -10.12 5.70 -21.68
C PHE A 55 -11.62 5.55 -21.45
N GLY A 56 -12.06 5.32 -20.21
CA GLY A 56 -13.49 5.19 -19.90
C GLY A 56 -14.18 3.97 -20.52
N GLY A 57 -15.50 4.02 -20.66
CA GLY A 57 -16.30 3.03 -21.35
C GLY A 57 -16.13 1.59 -20.81
N LYS A 58 -15.96 0.64 -21.74
CA LYS A 58 -15.85 -0.79 -21.40
C LYS A 58 -14.56 -1.10 -20.61
N ILE A 59 -13.47 -0.38 -20.87
CA ILE A 59 -12.18 -0.55 -20.18
C ILE A 59 -12.35 -0.15 -18.72
N ASP A 60 -12.95 1.01 -18.48
CA ASP A 60 -13.26 1.48 -17.12
C ASP A 60 -14.14 0.48 -16.38
N THR A 61 -15.24 0.06 -17.00
CA THR A 61 -16.17 -0.90 -16.40
C THR A 61 -15.47 -2.21 -16.04
N PHE A 62 -14.61 -2.73 -16.90
CA PHE A 62 -13.89 -3.97 -16.66
C PHE A 62 -12.90 -3.85 -15.49
N ILE A 63 -12.06 -2.81 -15.52
CA ILE A 63 -11.06 -2.57 -14.46
C ILE A 63 -11.78 -2.35 -13.12
N MET A 64 -12.78 -1.49 -13.08
CA MET A 64 -13.51 -1.20 -11.84
C MET A 64 -14.27 -2.42 -11.32
N ARG A 65 -14.77 -3.29 -12.18
CA ARG A 65 -15.41 -4.54 -11.74
C ARG A 65 -14.43 -5.46 -11.00
N ILE A 66 -13.19 -5.56 -11.48
CA ILE A 66 -12.15 -6.31 -10.76
C ILE A 66 -11.86 -5.65 -9.40
N MET A 67 -11.73 -4.32 -9.37
CA MET A 67 -11.50 -3.59 -8.13
C MET A 67 -12.65 -3.77 -7.14
N ASP A 68 -13.89 -3.77 -7.62
CA ASP A 68 -15.09 -3.98 -6.78
C ASP A 68 -15.14 -5.39 -6.20
N ILE A 69 -14.76 -6.41 -6.97
CA ILE A 69 -14.66 -7.80 -6.47
C ILE A 69 -13.62 -7.87 -5.35
N MET A 70 -12.46 -7.25 -5.51
CA MET A 70 -11.45 -7.24 -4.46
C MET A 70 -11.93 -6.53 -3.19
N LEU A 71 -12.64 -5.40 -3.33
CA LEU A 71 -13.19 -4.64 -2.20
C LEU A 71 -14.41 -5.30 -1.54
N SER A 72 -15.05 -6.27 -2.18
CA SER A 72 -16.14 -7.04 -1.57
C SER A 72 -15.67 -7.98 -0.46
N ILE A 73 -14.38 -8.30 -0.45
CA ILE A 73 -13.75 -9.14 0.57
C ILE A 73 -13.12 -8.24 1.63
N PRO A 74 -13.36 -8.47 2.92
CA PRO A 74 -12.68 -7.74 3.99
C PRO A 74 -11.16 -7.79 3.80
N SER A 75 -10.49 -6.61 3.87
CA SER A 75 -9.06 -6.45 3.55
C SER A 75 -8.16 -7.43 4.29
N ILE A 76 -8.38 -7.60 5.59
CA ILE A 76 -7.61 -8.54 6.42
C ILE A 76 -7.78 -9.98 5.95
N LEU A 77 -9.00 -10.40 5.60
CA LEU A 77 -9.25 -11.76 5.11
C LEU A 77 -8.56 -12.02 3.76
N LEU A 78 -8.61 -11.03 2.87
CA LEU A 78 -7.92 -11.12 1.58
C LEU A 78 -6.40 -11.18 1.79
N ALA A 79 -5.84 -10.35 2.69
CA ALA A 79 -4.41 -10.35 3.00
C ALA A 79 -3.97 -11.71 3.59
N VAL A 80 -4.74 -12.26 4.55
CA VAL A 80 -4.47 -13.58 5.15
C VAL A 80 -4.50 -14.67 4.08
N THR A 81 -5.49 -14.65 3.20
CA THR A 81 -5.61 -15.63 2.11
C THR A 81 -4.42 -15.58 1.16
N LEU A 82 -3.99 -14.37 0.78
CA LEU A 82 -2.80 -14.17 -0.04
C LEU A 82 -1.54 -14.66 0.66
N MET A 83 -1.38 -14.36 1.95
CA MET A 83 -0.24 -14.85 2.74
C MET A 83 -0.26 -16.38 2.86
N ALA A 84 -1.42 -17.00 3.02
CA ALA A 84 -1.53 -18.46 3.04
C ALA A 84 -1.09 -19.09 1.72
N ALA A 85 -1.40 -18.45 0.59
CA ALA A 85 -1.02 -18.93 -0.75
C ALA A 85 0.46 -18.64 -1.08
N LEU A 86 0.97 -17.45 -0.73
CA LEU A 86 2.34 -17.02 -1.04
C LEU A 86 3.39 -17.59 -0.09
N GLY A 87 2.99 -17.99 1.11
CA GLY A 87 3.87 -18.43 2.19
C GLY A 87 4.31 -17.29 3.11
N LYS A 88 5.14 -17.62 4.09
CA LYS A 88 5.66 -16.67 5.10
C LYS A 88 6.85 -15.91 4.55
N GLY A 89 6.96 -14.62 4.92
CA GLY A 89 8.10 -13.78 4.55
C GLY A 89 7.73 -12.31 4.50
N LEU A 90 8.73 -11.45 4.65
CA LEU A 90 8.55 -10.00 4.62
C LEU A 90 8.12 -9.52 3.22
N ASP A 91 8.76 -10.07 2.20
CA ASP A 91 8.43 -9.83 0.79
C ASP A 91 6.99 -10.23 0.46
N LYS A 92 6.53 -11.36 0.99
CA LYS A 92 5.17 -11.86 0.83
C LYS A 92 4.14 -10.97 1.53
N ALA A 93 4.47 -10.48 2.73
CA ALA A 93 3.63 -9.52 3.44
C ALA A 93 3.48 -8.20 2.68
N ILE A 94 4.58 -7.66 2.12
CA ILE A 94 4.55 -6.46 1.29
C ILE A 94 3.63 -6.65 0.08
N ILE A 95 3.75 -7.78 -0.62
CA ILE A 95 2.91 -8.09 -1.77
C ILE A 95 1.45 -8.23 -1.36
N ALA A 96 1.15 -8.99 -0.30
CA ALA A 96 -0.21 -9.23 0.15
C ALA A 96 -0.92 -7.91 0.56
N ILE A 97 -0.29 -7.10 1.41
CA ILE A 97 -0.85 -5.80 1.84
C ILE A 97 -0.95 -4.85 0.64
N GLY A 98 0.06 -4.83 -0.21
CA GLY A 98 0.08 -4.00 -1.39
C GLY A 98 -1.03 -4.35 -2.38
N VAL A 99 -1.24 -5.61 -2.69
CA VAL A 99 -2.32 -6.07 -3.60
C VAL A 99 -3.70 -5.69 -3.07
N VAL A 100 -3.93 -5.92 -1.78
CA VAL A 100 -5.22 -5.58 -1.13
C VAL A 100 -5.54 -4.09 -1.21
N SER A 101 -4.53 -3.23 -1.21
CA SER A 101 -4.69 -1.78 -1.25
C SER A 101 -4.82 -1.20 -2.67
N ILE A 102 -4.50 -1.95 -3.73
CA ILE A 102 -4.57 -1.47 -5.13
C ILE A 102 -5.94 -0.86 -5.48
N PRO A 103 -7.09 -1.50 -5.17
CA PRO A 103 -8.40 -1.00 -5.59
C PRO A 103 -8.71 0.39 -5.06
N GLU A 104 -8.27 0.69 -3.85
CA GLU A 104 -8.50 1.97 -3.21
C GLU A 104 -7.76 3.09 -3.93
N TYR A 105 -6.47 2.88 -4.25
CA TYR A 105 -5.68 3.82 -5.04
C TYR A 105 -6.22 3.97 -6.46
N ALA A 106 -6.55 2.86 -7.13
CA ALA A 106 -7.09 2.89 -8.48
C ALA A 106 -8.39 3.71 -8.55
N ARG A 107 -9.28 3.57 -7.58
CA ARG A 107 -10.55 4.31 -7.52
C ARG A 107 -10.34 5.80 -7.31
N ILE A 108 -9.45 6.19 -6.40
CA ILE A 108 -9.15 7.60 -6.13
C ILE A 108 -8.50 8.27 -7.35
N ILE A 109 -7.52 7.61 -7.96
CA ILE A 109 -6.82 8.15 -9.13
C ILE A 109 -7.77 8.25 -10.32
N ARG A 110 -8.60 7.23 -10.55
CA ARG A 110 -9.65 7.28 -11.58
C ARG A 110 -10.57 8.49 -11.39
N SER A 111 -11.07 8.70 -10.18
CA SER A 111 -11.97 9.83 -9.88
C SER A 111 -11.29 11.17 -10.11
N SER A 112 -10.03 11.32 -9.69
CA SER A 112 -9.24 12.51 -9.92
C SER A 112 -8.97 12.77 -11.41
N ILE A 113 -8.73 11.73 -12.20
CA ILE A 113 -8.52 11.85 -13.64
C ILE A 113 -9.81 12.24 -14.36
N LEU A 114 -10.94 11.67 -13.96
CA LEU A 114 -12.25 12.05 -14.51
C LEU A 114 -12.53 13.55 -14.32
N SER A 115 -12.16 14.11 -13.18
CA SER A 115 -12.30 15.55 -12.90
C SER A 115 -11.37 16.41 -13.75
N VAL A 116 -10.13 15.98 -13.96
CA VAL A 116 -9.11 16.78 -14.68
C VAL A 116 -9.26 16.68 -16.17
N LYS A 117 -9.64 15.52 -16.71
CA LYS A 117 -9.66 15.29 -18.18
C LYS A 117 -10.69 16.15 -18.92
N GLU A 118 -11.66 16.71 -18.23
CA GLU A 118 -12.69 17.59 -18.80
C GLU A 118 -12.24 19.05 -18.92
N ASN A 119 -11.06 19.38 -18.41
CA ASN A 119 -10.53 20.74 -18.51
C ASN A 119 -10.10 21.11 -19.96
N ASP A 120 -10.31 22.37 -20.32
CA ASP A 120 -10.05 22.89 -21.66
C ASP A 120 -8.60 22.69 -22.11
N TYR A 121 -7.64 22.77 -21.21
CA TYR A 121 -6.23 22.57 -21.55
C TYR A 121 -5.90 21.13 -22.00
N ILE A 122 -6.66 20.14 -21.51
CA ILE A 122 -6.55 18.75 -21.96
C ILE A 122 -7.12 18.61 -23.37
N ALA A 123 -8.24 19.26 -23.65
CA ALA A 123 -8.84 19.31 -24.99
C ALA A 123 -7.85 19.97 -25.96
N ALA A 124 -7.25 21.10 -25.58
CA ALA A 124 -6.23 21.80 -26.38
C ALA A 124 -4.99 20.92 -26.64
N ALA A 125 -4.48 20.23 -25.62
CA ALA A 125 -3.36 19.31 -25.78
C ALA A 125 -3.65 18.19 -26.78
N ARG A 126 -4.89 17.68 -26.79
CA ARG A 126 -5.33 16.65 -27.74
C ARG A 126 -5.40 17.20 -29.18
N VAL A 127 -5.95 18.40 -29.37
CA VAL A 127 -6.02 19.07 -30.65
C VAL A 127 -4.61 19.34 -31.23
N LEU A 128 -3.64 19.66 -30.37
CA LEU A 128 -2.23 19.84 -30.74
C LEU A 128 -1.49 18.53 -31.09
N GLY A 129 -2.21 17.39 -31.09
CA GLY A 129 -1.65 16.10 -31.53
C GLY A 129 -0.80 15.39 -30.47
N ASN A 130 -0.94 15.73 -29.17
CA ASN A 130 -0.26 14.98 -28.14
C ASN A 130 -0.81 13.55 -28.03
N SER A 131 0.09 12.58 -27.86
CA SER A 131 -0.29 11.19 -27.62
C SER A 131 -0.97 11.03 -26.25
N ASP A 132 -1.84 10.02 -26.12
CA ASP A 132 -2.57 9.72 -24.86
C ASP A 132 -1.61 9.55 -23.69
N GLY A 133 -0.49 8.85 -23.89
CA GLY A 133 0.53 8.70 -22.86
C GLY A 133 1.09 10.04 -22.38
N ARG A 134 1.41 10.95 -23.32
CA ARG A 134 1.91 12.30 -22.99
C ARG A 134 0.86 13.10 -22.23
N ILE A 135 -0.41 13.02 -22.61
CA ILE A 135 -1.50 13.70 -21.93
C ILE A 135 -1.63 13.18 -20.49
N ILE A 136 -1.62 11.86 -20.28
CA ILE A 136 -1.70 11.27 -18.95
C ILE A 136 -0.51 11.69 -18.08
N PHE A 137 0.73 11.47 -18.54
CA PHE A 137 1.91 11.65 -17.71
C PHE A 137 2.33 13.11 -17.52
N HIS A 138 2.11 14.01 -18.50
CA HIS A 138 2.57 15.40 -18.44
C HIS A 138 1.47 16.39 -18.09
N HIS A 139 0.21 16.07 -18.38
CA HIS A 139 -0.89 17.02 -18.17
C HIS A 139 -1.86 16.60 -17.09
N ILE A 140 -2.14 15.31 -16.92
CA ILE A 140 -3.14 14.83 -15.93
C ILE A 140 -2.47 14.45 -14.60
N LEU A 141 -1.53 13.52 -14.61
CA LEU A 141 -0.91 13.00 -13.38
C LEU A 141 -0.29 14.09 -12.50
N PRO A 142 0.44 15.10 -13.01
CA PRO A 142 0.96 16.17 -12.16
C PRO A 142 -0.14 16.94 -11.41
N ASN A 143 -1.30 17.12 -12.04
CA ASN A 143 -2.42 17.84 -11.42
C ASN A 143 -3.17 17.04 -10.35
N VAL A 144 -3.05 15.72 -10.37
CA VAL A 144 -3.68 14.84 -9.35
C VAL A 144 -2.69 14.39 -8.27
N LEU A 145 -1.41 14.76 -8.37
CA LEU A 145 -0.35 14.36 -7.44
C LEU A 145 -0.66 14.72 -5.99
N SER A 146 -1.27 15.88 -5.73
CA SER A 146 -1.60 16.30 -4.37
C SER A 146 -2.54 15.31 -3.67
N SER A 147 -3.59 14.86 -4.37
CA SER A 147 -4.53 13.86 -3.86
C SER A 147 -3.85 12.50 -3.64
N ILE A 148 -2.94 12.14 -4.55
CA ILE A 148 -2.18 10.89 -4.48
C ILE A 148 -1.26 10.90 -3.25
N VAL A 149 -0.51 11.99 -3.02
CA VAL A 149 0.43 12.11 -1.90
C VAL A 149 -0.30 12.05 -0.56
N VAL A 150 -1.40 12.79 -0.41
CA VAL A 150 -2.22 12.77 0.80
C VAL A 150 -2.71 11.35 1.09
N ARG A 151 -3.23 10.66 0.07
CA ARG A 151 -3.71 9.29 0.24
C ARG A 151 -2.58 8.30 0.55
N ALA A 152 -1.43 8.44 -0.11
CA ALA A 152 -0.25 7.61 0.16
C ALA A 152 0.22 7.73 1.61
N THR A 153 0.27 8.96 2.14
CA THR A 153 0.66 9.22 3.53
C THR A 153 -0.29 8.54 4.53
N LEU A 154 -1.60 8.65 4.32
CA LEU A 154 -2.60 7.96 5.13
C LEU A 154 -2.50 6.44 4.96
N GLY A 155 -2.22 5.96 3.75
CA GLY A 155 -2.06 4.54 3.44
C GLY A 155 -0.89 3.88 4.18
N ILE A 156 0.21 4.61 4.42
CA ILE A 156 1.35 4.09 5.21
C ILE A 156 0.90 3.71 6.62
N SER A 157 0.10 4.56 7.27
CA SER A 157 -0.43 4.26 8.61
C SER A 157 -1.29 3.01 8.61
N THR A 158 -2.18 2.87 7.63
CA THR A 158 -3.04 1.67 7.48
C THR A 158 -2.20 0.43 7.21
N ALA A 159 -1.22 0.49 6.30
CA ALA A 159 -0.34 -0.63 5.99
C ALA A 159 0.49 -1.10 7.19
N ILE A 160 0.90 -0.18 8.07
CA ILE A 160 1.59 -0.51 9.33
C ILE A 160 0.65 -1.28 10.26
N LEU A 161 -0.62 -0.83 10.39
CA LEU A 161 -1.61 -1.53 11.19
C LEU A 161 -1.93 -2.93 10.64
N ASP A 162 -2.08 -3.06 9.33
CA ASP A 162 -2.29 -4.35 8.67
C ASP A 162 -1.09 -5.29 8.86
N THR A 163 0.14 -4.76 8.79
CA THR A 163 1.35 -5.51 9.09
C THR A 163 1.36 -6.03 10.53
N ALA A 164 0.95 -5.20 11.48
CA ALA A 164 0.86 -5.58 12.89
C ALA A 164 -0.22 -6.66 13.09
N ALA A 165 -1.39 -6.52 12.45
CA ALA A 165 -2.47 -7.50 12.49
C ALA A 165 -2.03 -8.85 11.91
N LEU A 166 -1.38 -8.87 10.75
CA LEU A 166 -0.82 -10.09 10.16
C LEU A 166 0.27 -10.71 11.04
N GLY A 167 1.09 -9.87 11.69
CA GLY A 167 2.09 -10.30 12.66
C GLY A 167 1.47 -10.98 13.87
N PHE A 168 0.37 -10.44 14.40
CA PHE A 168 -0.38 -11.01 15.50
C PHE A 168 -1.00 -12.38 15.15
N LEU A 169 -1.46 -12.54 13.90
CA LEU A 169 -2.00 -13.81 13.38
C LEU A 169 -0.89 -14.85 13.08
N GLY A 170 0.36 -14.55 13.40
CA GLY A 170 1.49 -15.47 13.19
C GLY A 170 1.95 -15.59 11.72
N LEU A 171 1.42 -14.75 10.83
CA LEU A 171 1.78 -14.72 9.41
C LEU A 171 2.86 -13.68 9.10
N GLY A 172 3.12 -12.75 10.03
CA GLY A 172 4.11 -11.70 9.86
C GLY A 172 5.52 -12.13 10.23
N CYS A 173 6.52 -11.45 9.67
CA CYS A 173 7.94 -11.69 9.89
C CYS A 173 8.42 -11.34 11.31
N LEU A 174 7.63 -10.57 12.09
CA LEU A 174 8.05 -10.01 13.38
C LEU A 174 8.27 -11.05 14.48
N LEU A 175 7.73 -12.26 14.35
CA LEU A 175 7.90 -13.34 15.33
C LEU A 175 9.07 -14.28 15.02
N TYR A 176 9.67 -14.21 13.82
CA TYR A 176 10.65 -15.19 13.35
C TYR A 176 12.10 -14.66 13.24
N THR A 177 12.41 -13.46 13.68
CA THR A 177 13.80 -12.99 13.79
C THR A 177 14.45 -13.44 15.11
N SER A 178 14.11 -14.62 15.60
CA SER A 178 14.93 -15.34 16.55
C SER A 178 15.71 -16.41 15.76
N PRO A 179 17.01 -16.26 15.53
CA PRO A 179 17.80 -17.43 15.21
C PRO A 179 17.67 -18.37 16.40
N SER A 180 17.08 -19.54 16.17
CA SER A 180 17.15 -20.62 17.16
C SER A 180 18.63 -20.91 17.36
N PRO A 181 19.19 -20.75 18.56
CA PRO A 181 20.51 -21.29 18.81
C PRO A 181 20.37 -22.82 18.76
N ARG A 182 21.09 -23.43 17.84
CA ARG A 182 21.44 -24.83 17.98
C ARG A 182 22.48 -24.97 19.07
#